data_8fa94f063d9e7532a407d874593d3cc1
#
_entry.id   8fa94f063d9e7532a407d874593d3cc1
#
_cell.length_a   1.000
_cell.length_b   1.000
_cell.length_c   1.000
_cell.angle_alpha   90.00
_cell.angle_beta   90.00
_cell.angle_gamma   90.00
#
_symmetry.space_group_name_H-M   'P 1'
#
loop_
_entity.id
_entity.type
_entity.pdbx_description
1 polymer ?
#
loop_
_entity_poly.entity_id
_entity_poly.type
_entity_poly.pdbx_seq_one_letter_code
_entity_poly.pdbx_strand_id
1 'polypeptide(L)'
;MSTDASAQNGKVMIELEGVSKWFGDFQALRDVDLSVDRQEVVVVCGPSGSGKSTMIRCINRLEKHDRGRIVVDGIELSDDLRNIQEIRREVGMVFQQFNLFPHLSVLDNVTLAPRQVRRWNKAKANEKAMEHLNRVRIPEQAHKYPLQLSGGQQQRVAIARALAMEPKIMLFDEPTSALDPEMIKEVLEVMEELAESGMTMIVVTHEMGFARAVADRMVFMAEAEIVEVGTPEHFFTNPQEERTKQFLAQIL
;
A
#
# COMPACT_ATOMS: atom_id res chain seq x y z
N MET A 1 -37.45 -2.51 22.48
CA MET A 1 -36.16 -2.52 23.19
C MET A 1 -35.09 -2.42 22.11
N SER A 2 -34.64 -1.21 21.91
CA SER A 2 -33.63 -0.89 20.90
C SER A 2 -32.27 -1.30 21.45
N THR A 3 -31.61 -2.22 20.78
CA THR A 3 -30.21 -2.55 21.06
C THR A 3 -29.34 -1.52 20.34
N ASP A 4 -28.83 -0.58 21.11
CA ASP A 4 -27.75 0.32 20.73
C ASP A 4 -26.50 -0.48 20.38
N ALA A 5 -26.25 -0.70 19.11
CA ALA A 5 -24.96 -1.01 18.60
C ALA A 5 -24.19 0.31 18.44
N SER A 6 -23.56 0.78 19.53
CA SER A 6 -22.58 1.85 19.47
C SER A 6 -21.37 1.35 18.65
N ALA A 7 -21.46 1.54 17.34
CA ALA A 7 -20.36 1.36 16.43
C ALA A 7 -19.19 2.25 16.90
N GLN A 8 -18.05 1.65 17.19
CA GLN A 8 -16.77 2.35 17.23
C GLN A 8 -16.56 2.92 15.83
N ASN A 9 -16.92 4.19 15.64
CA ASN A 9 -16.76 4.92 14.39
C ASN A 9 -15.26 5.24 14.25
N GLY A 10 -14.46 4.27 13.81
CA GLY A 10 -13.12 4.52 13.31
C GLY A 10 -13.25 5.54 12.18
N LYS A 11 -12.44 6.62 12.21
CA LYS A 11 -12.47 7.61 11.14
C LYS A 11 -12.03 6.93 9.84
N VAL A 12 -12.93 6.82 8.85
CA VAL A 12 -12.62 6.29 7.51
C VAL A 12 -11.47 7.10 6.89
N MET A 13 -10.43 6.43 6.47
CA MET A 13 -9.24 7.03 5.88
C MET A 13 -9.24 6.96 4.36
N ILE A 14 -9.86 5.93 3.79
CA ILE A 14 -10.01 5.77 2.34
C ILE A 14 -11.43 5.28 2.07
N GLU A 15 -12.08 5.89 1.09
CA GLU A 15 -13.41 5.50 0.63
C GLU A 15 -13.44 5.52 -0.90
N LEU A 16 -13.81 4.41 -1.51
CA LEU A 16 -14.08 4.24 -2.92
C LEU A 16 -15.56 3.93 -3.07
N GLU A 17 -16.26 4.67 -3.93
CA GLU A 17 -17.69 4.50 -4.21
C GLU A 17 -17.91 4.38 -5.72
N GLY A 18 -18.33 3.20 -6.20
CA GLY A 18 -18.63 2.92 -7.60
C GLY A 18 -17.45 3.19 -8.55
N VAL A 19 -16.22 2.95 -8.10
CA VAL A 19 -15.01 3.33 -8.84
C VAL A 19 -14.83 2.43 -10.06
N SER A 20 -14.79 3.04 -11.24
CA SER A 20 -14.55 2.33 -12.51
C SER A 20 -13.42 2.99 -13.30
N LYS A 21 -12.65 2.14 -14.01
CA LYS A 21 -11.48 2.56 -14.79
C LYS A 21 -11.37 1.78 -16.10
N TRP A 22 -11.10 2.49 -17.18
CA TRP A 22 -10.82 1.91 -18.50
C TRP A 22 -9.44 2.30 -19.02
N PHE A 23 -8.82 1.38 -19.75
CA PHE A 23 -7.65 1.62 -20.60
C PHE A 23 -8.05 1.31 -22.05
N GLY A 24 -8.45 2.32 -22.82
CA GLY A 24 -9.12 2.12 -24.10
C GLY A 24 -10.44 1.36 -23.89
N ASP A 25 -10.58 0.22 -24.57
CA ASP A 25 -11.76 -0.65 -24.45
C ASP A 25 -11.68 -1.64 -23.27
N PHE A 26 -10.52 -1.76 -22.64
CA PHE A 26 -10.32 -2.67 -21.51
C PHE A 26 -10.75 -2.03 -20.20
N GLN A 27 -11.75 -2.64 -19.53
CA GLN A 27 -12.22 -2.22 -18.22
C GLN A 27 -11.37 -2.89 -17.14
N ALA A 28 -10.55 -2.09 -16.43
CA ALA A 28 -9.65 -2.54 -15.39
C ALA A 28 -10.26 -2.50 -13.98
N LEU A 29 -11.27 -1.65 -13.77
CA LEU A 29 -12.08 -1.61 -12.55
C LEU A 29 -13.54 -1.42 -12.92
N ARG A 30 -14.45 -2.12 -12.23
CA ARG A 30 -15.89 -2.08 -12.44
C ARG A 30 -16.60 -1.92 -11.09
N ASP A 31 -17.20 -0.76 -10.89
CA ASP A 31 -18.05 -0.42 -9.75
C ASP A 31 -17.48 -0.88 -8.39
N VAL A 32 -16.19 -0.53 -8.16
CA VAL A 32 -15.45 -0.94 -6.98
C VAL A 32 -15.85 -0.05 -5.80
N ASP A 33 -16.35 -0.68 -4.74
CA ASP A 33 -16.65 -0.09 -3.44
C ASP A 33 -15.71 -0.64 -2.37
N LEU A 34 -15.00 0.24 -1.66
CA LEU A 34 -14.10 -0.13 -0.57
C LEU A 34 -13.96 1.02 0.42
N SER A 35 -14.09 0.73 1.70
CA SER A 35 -13.70 1.65 2.78
C SER A 35 -12.52 1.08 3.55
N VAL A 36 -11.65 1.93 4.08
CA VAL A 36 -10.54 1.54 4.96
C VAL A 36 -10.52 2.48 6.14
N ASP A 37 -10.57 1.92 7.33
CA ASP A 37 -10.56 2.67 8.57
C ASP A 37 -9.14 3.05 9.02
N ARG A 38 -9.05 3.99 9.95
CA ARG A 38 -7.77 4.36 10.56
C ARG A 38 -7.15 3.15 11.27
N GLN A 39 -5.84 2.93 11.04
CA GLN A 39 -5.06 1.84 11.61
C GLN A 39 -5.50 0.45 11.12
N GLU A 40 -6.34 0.38 10.10
CA GLU A 40 -6.74 -0.87 9.48
C GLU A 40 -5.69 -1.33 8.45
N VAL A 41 -5.39 -2.62 8.46
CA VAL A 41 -4.57 -3.30 7.44
C VAL A 41 -5.47 -4.11 6.53
N VAL A 42 -5.65 -3.64 5.30
CA VAL A 42 -6.43 -4.33 4.26
C VAL A 42 -5.48 -5.01 3.29
N VAL A 43 -5.57 -6.33 3.18
CA VAL A 43 -4.82 -7.10 2.19
C VAL A 43 -5.70 -7.39 0.98
N VAL A 44 -5.21 -7.04 -0.21
CA VAL A 44 -5.90 -7.26 -1.48
C VAL A 44 -5.19 -8.38 -2.26
N CYS A 45 -5.91 -9.45 -2.57
CA CYS A 45 -5.41 -10.59 -3.31
C CYS A 45 -6.28 -10.91 -4.54
N GLY A 46 -5.82 -11.80 -5.40
CA GLY A 46 -6.52 -12.21 -6.62
C GLY A 46 -5.59 -12.42 -7.80
N PRO A 47 -6.06 -12.99 -8.91
CA PRO A 47 -5.24 -13.31 -10.08
C PRO A 47 -4.61 -12.05 -10.71
N SER A 48 -3.52 -12.26 -11.48
CA SER A 48 -2.92 -11.19 -12.26
C SER A 48 -3.94 -10.59 -13.24
N GLY A 49 -3.91 -9.26 -13.39
CA GLY A 49 -4.84 -8.55 -14.26
C GLY A 49 -6.24 -8.31 -13.67
N SER A 50 -6.51 -8.68 -12.41
CA SER A 50 -7.82 -8.46 -11.77
C SER A 50 -8.11 -7.01 -11.36
N GLY A 51 -7.17 -6.07 -11.54
CA GLY A 51 -7.38 -4.65 -11.23
C GLY A 51 -6.75 -4.16 -9.93
N LYS A 52 -6.13 -5.02 -9.11
CA LYS A 52 -5.56 -4.69 -7.78
C LYS A 52 -4.64 -3.47 -7.80
N SER A 53 -3.59 -3.51 -8.63
CA SER A 53 -2.64 -2.40 -8.77
C SER A 53 -3.30 -1.13 -9.31
N THR A 54 -4.26 -1.27 -10.23
CA THR A 54 -5.02 -0.13 -10.76
C THR A 54 -5.84 0.52 -9.65
N MET A 55 -6.51 -0.27 -8.81
CA MET A 55 -7.31 0.23 -7.69
C MET A 55 -6.45 1.08 -6.74
N ILE A 56 -5.34 0.55 -6.25
CA ILE A 56 -4.51 1.33 -5.30
C ILE A 56 -3.85 2.54 -5.94
N ARG A 57 -3.52 2.49 -7.25
CA ARG A 57 -2.99 3.64 -7.99
C ARG A 57 -4.05 4.73 -8.25
N CYS A 58 -5.33 4.38 -8.24
CA CYS A 58 -6.40 5.38 -8.28
C CYS A 58 -6.47 6.19 -6.98
N ILE A 59 -6.19 5.59 -5.81
CA ILE A 59 -6.26 6.24 -4.49
C ILE A 59 -5.33 7.46 -4.40
N ASN A 60 -4.11 7.37 -4.95
CA ASN A 60 -3.14 8.48 -4.93
C ASN A 60 -3.05 9.24 -6.26
N ARG A 61 -4.01 9.01 -7.15
CA ARG A 61 -4.11 9.65 -8.47
C ARG A 61 -2.91 9.39 -9.38
N LEU A 62 -2.19 8.27 -9.21
CA LEU A 62 -1.23 7.80 -10.23
C LEU A 62 -1.98 7.33 -11.48
N GLU A 63 -3.14 6.71 -11.29
CA GLU A 63 -4.12 6.43 -12.33
C GLU A 63 -5.38 7.27 -12.10
N LYS A 64 -5.92 7.84 -13.17
CA LYS A 64 -7.20 8.55 -13.11
C LYS A 64 -8.34 7.54 -13.22
N HIS A 65 -9.24 7.47 -12.21
CA HIS A 65 -10.51 6.76 -12.36
C HIS A 65 -11.42 7.51 -13.33
N ASP A 66 -12.32 6.79 -14.01
CA ASP A 66 -13.19 7.38 -15.02
C ASP A 66 -14.62 7.60 -14.49
N ARG A 67 -15.05 6.81 -13.49
CA ARG A 67 -16.33 6.95 -12.80
C ARG A 67 -16.17 6.68 -11.31
N GLY A 68 -17.16 7.09 -10.54
CA GLY A 68 -17.20 6.91 -9.09
C GLY A 68 -16.53 8.05 -8.34
N ARG A 69 -16.35 7.83 -7.05
CA ARG A 69 -15.84 8.83 -6.11
C ARG A 69 -14.75 8.19 -5.25
N ILE A 70 -13.68 8.94 -4.96
CA ILE A 70 -12.61 8.52 -4.05
C ILE A 70 -12.40 9.63 -3.03
N VAL A 71 -12.39 9.28 -1.75
CA VAL A 71 -12.06 10.18 -0.64
C VAL A 71 -10.87 9.61 0.13
N VAL A 72 -9.88 10.44 0.43
CA VAL A 72 -8.68 10.05 1.17
C VAL A 72 -8.46 11.05 2.30
N ASP A 73 -8.43 10.57 3.54
CA ASP A 73 -8.34 11.38 4.78
C ASP A 73 -9.34 12.56 4.82
N GLY A 74 -10.56 12.31 4.31
CA GLY A 74 -11.64 13.31 4.23
C GLY A 74 -11.52 14.29 3.05
N ILE A 75 -10.54 14.12 2.18
CA ILE A 75 -10.34 14.93 0.97
C ILE A 75 -10.83 14.16 -0.24
N GLU A 76 -11.85 14.66 -0.93
CA GLU A 76 -12.33 14.07 -2.17
C GLU A 76 -11.34 14.31 -3.30
N LEU A 77 -10.94 13.24 -3.98
CA LEU A 77 -9.98 13.26 -5.06
C LEU A 77 -10.57 13.93 -6.31
N SER A 78 -9.98 15.01 -6.75
CA SER A 78 -10.40 15.79 -7.91
C SER A 78 -9.28 15.93 -8.94
N ASP A 79 -9.54 16.65 -10.04
CA ASP A 79 -8.52 17.00 -11.05
C ASP A 79 -7.68 18.23 -10.65
N ASP A 80 -7.94 18.87 -9.51
CA ASP A 80 -7.13 19.97 -9.01
C ASP A 80 -5.76 19.45 -8.54
N LEU A 81 -4.69 20.01 -9.10
CA LEU A 81 -3.32 19.65 -8.75
C LEU A 81 -2.98 19.86 -7.27
N ARG A 82 -3.58 20.86 -6.63
CA ARG A 82 -3.37 21.13 -5.18
C ARG A 82 -3.97 20.01 -4.36
N ASN A 83 -5.17 19.58 -4.69
CA ASN A 83 -5.86 18.46 -4.07
C ASN A 83 -5.03 17.16 -4.19
N ILE A 84 -4.55 16.85 -5.40
CA ILE A 84 -3.71 15.69 -5.64
C ILE A 84 -2.40 15.76 -4.83
N GLN A 85 -1.76 16.93 -4.76
CA GLN A 85 -0.53 17.10 -3.99
C GLN A 85 -0.76 16.95 -2.48
N GLU A 86 -1.89 17.41 -1.96
CA GLU A 86 -2.28 17.25 -0.56
C GLU A 86 -2.44 15.77 -0.21
N ILE A 87 -3.22 15.03 -1.00
CA ILE A 87 -3.40 13.59 -0.83
C ILE A 87 -2.04 12.86 -0.90
N ARG A 88 -1.21 13.14 -1.91
CA ARG A 88 0.11 12.50 -2.07
C ARG A 88 1.11 12.79 -0.96
N ARG A 89 0.90 13.83 -0.16
CA ARG A 89 1.71 14.09 1.04
C ARG A 89 1.40 13.11 2.16
N GLU A 90 0.14 12.70 2.26
CA GLU A 90 -0.36 11.86 3.34
C GLU A 90 -0.42 10.37 2.97
N VAL A 91 -0.16 10.04 1.68
CA VAL A 91 -0.19 8.67 1.16
C VAL A 91 1.20 8.28 0.66
N GLY A 92 1.87 7.39 1.37
CA GLY A 92 3.09 6.74 0.91
C GLY A 92 2.77 5.58 -0.03
N MET A 93 3.60 5.35 -1.05
CA MET A 93 3.44 4.21 -1.95
C MET A 93 4.75 3.50 -2.19
N VAL A 94 4.71 2.17 -2.10
CA VAL A 94 5.81 1.25 -2.37
C VAL A 94 5.38 0.36 -3.55
N PHE A 95 6.23 0.28 -4.56
CA PHE A 95 5.95 -0.43 -5.81
C PHE A 95 6.65 -1.79 -5.85
N GLN A 96 6.21 -2.65 -6.76
CA GLN A 96 6.86 -3.90 -7.11
C GLN A 96 8.30 -3.68 -7.57
N GLN A 97 8.52 -2.69 -8.44
CA GLN A 97 9.87 -2.22 -8.77
C GLN A 97 10.24 -1.12 -7.76
N PHE A 98 11.45 -1.17 -7.24
CA PHE A 98 11.91 -0.30 -6.15
C PHE A 98 11.85 1.20 -6.50
N ASN A 99 11.98 1.54 -7.78
CA ASN A 99 11.90 2.90 -8.33
C ASN A 99 12.84 3.90 -7.61
N LEU A 100 14.02 3.41 -7.19
CA LEU A 100 15.04 4.25 -6.61
C LEU A 100 15.75 5.06 -7.72
N PHE A 101 16.17 6.27 -7.39
CA PHE A 101 16.99 7.09 -8.27
C PHE A 101 18.43 6.54 -8.29
N PRO A 102 18.92 5.94 -9.39
CA PRO A 102 20.18 5.21 -9.39
C PRO A 102 21.41 6.10 -9.22
N HIS A 103 21.27 7.40 -9.53
CA HIS A 103 22.31 8.41 -9.42
C HIS A 103 22.36 9.12 -8.06
N LEU A 104 21.44 8.79 -7.15
CA LEU A 104 21.40 9.30 -5.78
C LEU A 104 21.82 8.22 -4.80
N SER A 105 22.51 8.62 -3.72
CA SER A 105 22.77 7.74 -2.59
C SER A 105 21.46 7.28 -1.94
N VAL A 106 21.50 6.24 -1.11
CA VAL A 106 20.35 5.79 -0.31
C VAL A 106 19.81 6.95 0.53
N LEU A 107 20.69 7.66 1.24
CA LEU A 107 20.28 8.81 2.06
C LEU A 107 19.63 9.90 1.22
N ASP A 108 20.16 10.20 0.03
CA ASP A 108 19.59 11.21 -0.86
C ASP A 108 18.26 10.76 -1.45
N ASN A 109 18.08 9.47 -1.77
CA ASN A 109 16.79 8.90 -2.17
C ASN A 109 15.72 9.12 -1.09
N VAL A 110 16.05 8.88 0.17
CA VAL A 110 15.12 9.01 1.30
C VAL A 110 14.84 10.47 1.64
N THR A 111 15.84 11.37 1.53
CA THR A 111 15.70 12.79 1.93
C THR A 111 15.10 13.68 0.85
N LEU A 112 15.06 13.24 -0.43
CA LEU A 112 14.66 14.08 -1.55
C LEU A 112 13.24 14.66 -1.37
N ALA A 113 12.26 13.79 -1.15
CA ALA A 113 10.86 14.21 -1.02
C ALA A 113 10.61 15.07 0.24
N PRO A 114 11.09 14.73 1.45
CA PRO A 114 10.98 15.60 2.61
C PRO A 114 11.55 17.01 2.40
N ARG A 115 12.69 17.13 1.72
CA ARG A 115 13.30 18.42 1.40
C ARG A 115 12.50 19.23 0.39
N GLN A 116 11.99 18.60 -0.65
CA GLN A 116 11.28 19.29 -1.74
C GLN A 116 9.82 19.59 -1.39
N VAL A 117 9.12 18.66 -0.75
CA VAL A 117 7.68 18.73 -0.52
C VAL A 117 7.36 19.27 0.88
N ARG A 118 7.99 18.72 1.94
CA ARG A 118 7.82 19.18 3.34
C ARG A 118 8.65 20.40 3.66
N ARG A 119 9.57 20.81 2.75
CA ARG A 119 10.47 21.96 2.92
C ARG A 119 11.40 21.85 4.14
N TRP A 120 11.72 20.61 4.54
CA TRP A 120 12.64 20.39 5.65
C TRP A 120 14.07 20.82 5.27
N ASN A 121 14.79 21.37 6.22
CA ASN A 121 16.21 21.63 6.05
C ASN A 121 17.00 20.30 6.00
N LYS A 122 18.24 20.36 5.52
CA LYS A 122 19.08 19.17 5.31
C LYS A 122 19.31 18.37 6.60
N ALA A 123 19.52 19.06 7.73
CA ALA A 123 19.79 18.40 9.02
C ALA A 123 18.59 17.57 9.47
N LYS A 124 17.38 18.16 9.51
CA LYS A 124 16.15 17.46 9.88
C LYS A 124 15.84 16.32 8.91
N ALA A 125 16.00 16.55 7.59
CA ALA A 125 15.72 15.50 6.60
C ALA A 125 16.68 14.31 6.75
N ASN A 126 17.97 14.55 7.01
CA ASN A 126 18.95 13.50 7.25
C ASN A 126 18.67 12.74 8.55
N GLU A 127 18.34 13.42 9.64
CA GLU A 127 17.97 12.82 10.91
C GLU A 127 16.79 11.85 10.74
N LYS A 128 15.71 12.31 10.11
CA LYS A 128 14.53 11.48 9.84
C LYS A 128 14.80 10.34 8.87
N ALA A 129 15.62 10.58 7.86
CA ALA A 129 16.01 9.52 6.93
C ALA A 129 16.79 8.42 7.66
N MET A 130 17.73 8.77 8.55
CA MET A 130 18.47 7.79 9.34
C MET A 130 17.57 7.04 10.32
N GLU A 131 16.58 7.72 10.94
CA GLU A 131 15.55 7.08 11.77
C GLU A 131 14.81 5.98 10.97
N HIS A 132 14.33 6.29 9.75
CA HIS A 132 13.63 5.31 8.94
C HIS A 132 14.55 4.25 8.36
N LEU A 133 15.80 4.53 8.02
CA LEU A 133 16.79 3.54 7.63
C LEU A 133 17.11 2.54 8.77
N ASN A 134 17.16 3.05 10.02
CA ASN A 134 17.25 2.17 11.20
C ASN A 134 15.98 1.30 11.34
N ARG A 135 14.79 1.87 11.19
CA ARG A 135 13.53 1.14 11.27
C ARG A 135 13.44 0.00 10.26
N VAL A 136 13.97 0.21 9.05
CA VAL A 136 14.03 -0.85 8.02
C VAL A 136 15.34 -1.65 8.07
N ARG A 137 16.14 -1.50 9.14
CA ARG A 137 17.34 -2.30 9.48
C ARG A 137 18.46 -2.26 8.44
N ILE A 138 18.70 -1.09 7.82
CA ILE A 138 19.79 -0.89 6.84
C ILE A 138 20.51 0.48 6.97
N PRO A 139 20.76 1.02 8.17
CA PRO A 139 21.39 2.34 8.32
C PRO A 139 22.80 2.41 7.74
N GLU A 140 23.55 1.29 7.74
CA GLU A 140 24.89 1.19 7.20
C GLU A 140 24.95 1.34 5.67
N GLN A 141 23.82 1.23 4.99
CA GLN A 141 23.69 1.39 3.54
C GLN A 141 23.52 2.87 3.12
N ALA A 142 23.36 3.82 4.05
CA ALA A 142 23.01 5.21 3.79
C ALA A 142 23.82 5.90 2.69
N HIS A 143 25.11 5.59 2.59
CA HIS A 143 26.04 6.22 1.64
C HIS A 143 26.24 5.43 0.35
N LYS A 144 25.65 4.24 0.23
CA LYS A 144 25.70 3.44 -1.00
C LYS A 144 24.70 3.93 -2.04
N TYR A 145 24.88 3.44 -3.26
CA TYR A 145 23.96 3.68 -4.38
C TYR A 145 23.11 2.44 -4.63
N PRO A 146 21.90 2.57 -5.24
CA PRO A 146 20.98 1.45 -5.46
C PRO A 146 21.61 0.23 -6.11
N LEU A 147 22.49 0.40 -7.10
CA LEU A 147 23.18 -0.71 -7.78
C LEU A 147 24.13 -1.53 -6.89
N GLN A 148 24.46 -1.03 -5.70
CA GLN A 148 25.34 -1.72 -4.72
C GLN A 148 24.52 -2.50 -3.68
N LEU A 149 23.19 -2.53 -3.81
CA LEU A 149 22.28 -3.14 -2.87
C LEU A 149 21.62 -4.40 -3.46
N SER A 150 21.32 -5.39 -2.60
CA SER A 150 20.42 -6.48 -2.97
C SER A 150 19.00 -5.99 -3.24
N GLY A 151 18.16 -6.79 -3.90
CA GLY A 151 16.75 -6.47 -4.14
C GLY A 151 16.00 -6.17 -2.85
N GLY A 152 16.14 -7.00 -1.81
CA GLY A 152 15.51 -6.79 -0.51
C GLY A 152 15.98 -5.50 0.19
N GLN A 153 17.28 -5.16 0.07
CA GLN A 153 17.79 -3.87 0.57
C GLN A 153 17.20 -2.70 -0.20
N GLN A 154 17.11 -2.78 -1.54
CA GLN A 154 16.49 -1.73 -2.36
C GLN A 154 15.02 -1.54 -1.99
N GLN A 155 14.28 -2.62 -1.74
CA GLN A 155 12.88 -2.53 -1.32
C GLN A 155 12.74 -1.89 0.06
N ARG A 156 13.60 -2.25 1.00
CA ARG A 156 13.63 -1.60 2.33
C ARG A 156 13.98 -0.10 2.22
N VAL A 157 14.86 0.30 1.32
CA VAL A 157 15.09 1.73 1.01
C VAL A 157 13.83 2.38 0.44
N ALA A 158 13.10 1.71 -0.44
CA ALA A 158 11.83 2.25 -0.98
C ALA A 158 10.77 2.43 0.11
N ILE A 159 10.69 1.51 1.08
CA ILE A 159 9.83 1.65 2.27
C ILE A 159 10.29 2.84 3.12
N ALA A 160 11.60 2.94 3.45
CA ALA A 160 12.14 4.06 4.22
C ALA A 160 11.89 5.41 3.53
N ARG A 161 12.01 5.48 2.21
CA ARG A 161 11.71 6.67 1.40
C ARG A 161 10.23 7.08 1.51
N ALA A 162 9.31 6.13 1.48
CA ALA A 162 7.89 6.41 1.64
C ALA A 162 7.60 6.90 3.07
N LEU A 163 8.14 6.24 4.09
CA LEU A 163 7.99 6.60 5.50
C LEU A 163 8.58 7.97 5.85
N ALA A 164 9.65 8.40 5.18
CA ALA A 164 10.30 9.69 5.43
C ALA A 164 9.39 10.89 5.14
N MET A 165 8.31 10.69 4.40
CA MET A 165 7.25 11.69 4.23
C MET A 165 6.30 11.76 5.43
N GLU A 166 6.45 10.91 6.45
CA GLU A 166 5.52 10.79 7.59
C GLU A 166 4.05 10.67 7.12
N PRO A 167 3.74 9.69 6.26
CA PRO A 167 2.41 9.52 5.69
C PRO A 167 1.44 8.95 6.74
N LYS A 168 0.13 9.21 6.55
CA LYS A 168 -0.93 8.60 7.36
C LYS A 168 -1.37 7.24 6.82
N ILE A 169 -1.13 6.99 5.54
CA ILE A 169 -1.55 5.79 4.80
C ILE A 169 -0.36 5.26 4.01
N MET A 170 -0.17 3.94 4.02
CA MET A 170 0.81 3.26 3.17
C MET A 170 0.12 2.33 2.19
N LEU A 171 0.44 2.47 0.91
CA LEU A 171 0.00 1.60 -0.17
C LEU A 171 1.18 0.74 -0.64
N PHE A 172 1.00 -0.57 -0.69
CA PHE A 172 2.01 -1.52 -1.18
C PHE A 172 1.48 -2.26 -2.41
N ASP A 173 2.18 -2.14 -3.53
CA ASP A 173 1.85 -2.79 -4.80
C ASP A 173 2.81 -3.94 -5.07
N GLU A 174 2.46 -5.14 -4.62
CA GLU A 174 3.25 -6.38 -4.74
C GLU A 174 4.72 -6.20 -4.32
N PRO A 175 5.00 -5.77 -3.08
CA PRO A 175 6.33 -5.31 -2.66
C PRO A 175 7.40 -6.41 -2.66
N THR A 176 7.03 -7.69 -2.75
CA THR A 176 7.94 -8.84 -2.70
C THR A 176 8.09 -9.57 -4.02
N SER A 177 7.25 -9.28 -5.03
CA SER A 177 7.18 -10.07 -6.26
C SER A 177 8.42 -9.98 -7.18
N ALA A 178 9.27 -8.97 -6.97
CA ALA A 178 10.55 -8.80 -7.68
C ALA A 178 11.76 -9.30 -6.87
N LEU A 179 11.55 -10.02 -5.75
CA LEU A 179 12.58 -10.46 -4.83
C LEU A 179 12.81 -11.97 -4.90
N ASP A 180 14.05 -12.36 -4.65
CA ASP A 180 14.38 -13.77 -4.39
C ASP A 180 13.75 -14.20 -3.04
N PRO A 181 13.37 -15.49 -2.89
CA PRO A 181 12.70 -16.01 -1.68
C PRO A 181 13.44 -15.70 -0.37
N GLU A 182 14.77 -15.71 -0.40
CA GLU A 182 15.59 -15.43 0.78
C GLU A 182 15.45 -13.96 1.27
N MET A 183 15.09 -13.04 0.37
CA MET A 183 14.97 -11.61 0.68
C MET A 183 13.56 -11.21 1.09
N ILE A 184 12.55 -12.01 0.78
CA ILE A 184 11.13 -11.73 1.04
C ILE A 184 10.90 -11.54 2.54
N LYS A 185 11.45 -12.44 3.36
CA LYS A 185 11.26 -12.45 4.81
C LYS A 185 11.63 -11.13 5.46
N GLU A 186 12.78 -10.55 5.12
CA GLU A 186 13.25 -9.29 5.70
C GLU A 186 12.35 -8.10 5.37
N VAL A 187 11.71 -8.11 4.19
CA VAL A 187 10.76 -7.07 3.78
C VAL A 187 9.43 -7.26 4.49
N LEU A 188 8.93 -8.50 4.60
CA LEU A 188 7.69 -8.80 5.31
C LEU A 188 7.78 -8.46 6.80
N GLU A 189 8.90 -8.78 7.47
CA GLU A 189 9.12 -8.41 8.88
C GLU A 189 9.01 -6.89 9.11
N VAL A 190 9.56 -6.08 8.20
CA VAL A 190 9.41 -4.61 8.28
C VAL A 190 7.94 -4.20 8.10
N MET A 191 7.21 -4.85 7.19
CA MET A 191 5.78 -4.54 6.97
C MET A 191 4.91 -4.99 8.15
N GLU A 192 5.24 -6.10 8.81
CA GLU A 192 4.60 -6.55 10.06
C GLU A 192 4.79 -5.52 11.18
N GLU A 193 6.01 -5.03 11.40
CA GLU A 193 6.29 -3.96 12.37
C GLU A 193 5.52 -2.67 12.07
N LEU A 194 5.31 -2.34 10.78
CA LEU A 194 4.48 -1.20 10.39
C LEU A 194 3.00 -1.40 10.76
N ALA A 195 2.46 -2.59 10.51
CA ALA A 195 1.11 -2.96 10.90
C ALA A 195 0.92 -2.89 12.43
N GLU A 196 1.82 -3.50 13.19
CA GLU A 196 1.81 -3.48 14.66
C GLU A 196 1.92 -2.05 15.23
N SER A 197 2.60 -1.14 14.53
CA SER A 197 2.68 0.27 14.93
C SER A 197 1.39 1.07 14.68
N GLY A 198 0.33 0.44 14.16
CA GLY A 198 -0.95 1.08 13.85
C GLY A 198 -0.93 1.93 12.57
N MET A 199 -0.09 1.58 11.59
CA MET A 199 -0.11 2.22 10.28
C MET A 199 -1.34 1.77 9.49
N THR A 200 -2.10 2.71 8.93
CA THR A 200 -3.18 2.38 7.98
C THR A 200 -2.56 1.89 6.66
N MET A 201 -2.91 0.69 6.21
CA MET A 201 -2.24 0.06 5.08
C MET A 201 -3.22 -0.61 4.12
N ILE A 202 -2.96 -0.47 2.80
CA ILE A 202 -3.50 -1.38 1.78
C ILE A 202 -2.31 -2.10 1.15
N VAL A 203 -2.34 -3.43 1.18
CA VAL A 203 -1.25 -4.28 0.68
C VAL A 203 -1.78 -5.22 -0.39
N VAL A 204 -1.37 -4.99 -1.63
CA VAL A 204 -1.55 -5.97 -2.72
C VAL A 204 -0.42 -6.98 -2.63
N THR A 205 -0.74 -8.25 -2.39
CA THR A 205 0.28 -9.29 -2.22
C THR A 205 -0.25 -10.70 -2.55
N HIS A 206 0.68 -11.60 -2.83
CA HIS A 206 0.47 -13.05 -2.93
C HIS A 206 1.03 -13.79 -1.71
N GLU A 207 1.59 -13.08 -0.73
CA GLU A 207 2.14 -13.64 0.50
C GLU A 207 1.03 -13.94 1.51
N MET A 208 0.40 -15.11 1.40
CA MET A 208 -0.76 -15.47 2.23
C MET A 208 -0.40 -15.66 3.70
N GLY A 209 0.84 -16.06 4.02
CA GLY A 209 1.35 -16.12 5.38
C GLY A 209 1.33 -14.75 6.05
N PHE A 210 1.81 -13.72 5.35
CA PHE A 210 1.76 -12.34 5.80
C PHE A 210 0.31 -11.86 5.95
N ALA A 211 -0.55 -12.11 4.94
CA ALA A 211 -1.95 -11.73 5.00
C ALA A 211 -2.64 -12.30 6.26
N ARG A 212 -2.38 -13.57 6.57
CA ARG A 212 -2.94 -14.24 7.74
C ARG A 212 -2.44 -13.67 9.07
N ALA A 213 -1.19 -13.18 9.10
CA ALA A 213 -0.57 -12.67 10.31
C ALA A 213 -1.02 -11.24 10.67
N VAL A 214 -1.22 -10.36 9.67
CA VAL A 214 -1.37 -8.93 9.94
C VAL A 214 -2.67 -8.30 9.43
N ALA A 215 -3.41 -8.95 8.50
CA ALA A 215 -4.59 -8.33 7.95
C ALA A 215 -5.74 -8.28 8.95
N ASP A 216 -6.36 -7.12 9.10
CA ASP A 216 -7.66 -6.99 9.75
C ASP A 216 -8.76 -7.47 8.81
N ARG A 217 -8.59 -7.20 7.51
CA ARG A 217 -9.53 -7.56 6.46
C ARG A 217 -8.82 -7.93 5.16
N MET A 218 -9.35 -8.94 4.48
CA MET A 218 -8.92 -9.37 3.16
C MET A 218 -9.97 -9.02 2.11
N VAL A 219 -9.50 -8.68 0.92
CA VAL A 219 -10.31 -8.34 -0.26
C VAL A 219 -9.82 -9.20 -1.41
N PHE A 220 -10.71 -10.02 -1.98
CA PHE A 220 -10.42 -10.78 -3.18
C PHE A 220 -10.99 -10.08 -4.41
N MET A 221 -10.13 -9.79 -5.38
CA MET A 221 -10.51 -9.18 -6.65
C MET A 221 -10.37 -10.15 -7.81
N ALA A 222 -11.39 -10.20 -8.66
CA ALA A 222 -11.36 -10.92 -9.93
C ALA A 222 -12.18 -10.15 -10.98
N GLU A 223 -11.78 -10.22 -12.26
CA GLU A 223 -12.51 -9.63 -13.39
C GLU A 223 -12.90 -8.15 -13.19
N ALA A 224 -11.96 -7.38 -12.65
CA ALA A 224 -12.09 -5.94 -12.39
C ALA A 224 -13.06 -5.57 -11.24
N GLU A 225 -13.53 -6.53 -10.44
CA GLU A 225 -14.49 -6.34 -9.35
C GLU A 225 -13.92 -6.86 -8.02
N ILE A 226 -14.47 -6.35 -6.91
CA ILE A 226 -14.33 -6.99 -5.61
C ILE A 226 -15.37 -8.11 -5.53
N VAL A 227 -14.88 -9.34 -5.36
CA VAL A 227 -15.72 -10.54 -5.35
C VAL A 227 -16.05 -10.96 -3.93
N GLU A 228 -15.10 -10.88 -3.02
CA GLU A 228 -15.28 -11.29 -1.63
C GLU A 228 -14.48 -10.39 -0.69
N VAL A 229 -15.07 -10.08 0.47
CA VAL A 229 -14.44 -9.31 1.55
C VAL A 229 -14.72 -10.04 2.86
N GLY A 230 -13.71 -10.19 3.71
CA GLY A 230 -13.86 -10.85 5.00
C GLY A 230 -12.61 -10.77 5.87
N THR A 231 -12.66 -11.39 7.04
CA THR A 231 -11.48 -11.54 7.92
C THR A 231 -10.52 -12.59 7.35
N PRO A 232 -9.24 -12.59 7.74
CA PRO A 232 -8.33 -13.68 7.38
C PRO A 232 -8.88 -15.07 7.74
N GLU A 233 -9.48 -15.22 8.91
CA GLU A 233 -10.10 -16.49 9.32
C GLU A 233 -11.17 -16.95 8.32
N HIS A 234 -12.07 -16.04 7.92
CA HIS A 234 -13.09 -16.33 6.91
C HIS A 234 -12.46 -16.85 5.60
N PHE A 235 -11.45 -16.14 5.08
CA PHE A 235 -10.79 -16.50 3.82
C PHE A 235 -10.10 -17.86 3.89
N PHE A 236 -9.40 -18.18 4.98
CA PHE A 236 -8.60 -19.39 5.08
C PHE A 236 -9.38 -20.63 5.54
N THR A 237 -10.58 -20.45 6.12
CA THR A 237 -11.35 -21.57 6.64
C THR A 237 -12.68 -21.81 5.92
N ASN A 238 -13.36 -20.76 5.47
CA ASN A 238 -14.71 -20.85 4.93
C ASN A 238 -15.01 -19.75 3.89
N PRO A 239 -14.18 -19.61 2.82
CA PRO A 239 -14.50 -18.67 1.75
C PRO A 239 -15.83 -19.02 1.10
N GLN A 240 -16.66 -18.03 0.77
CA GLN A 240 -18.00 -18.26 0.23
C GLN A 240 -17.99 -18.39 -1.27
N GLU A 241 -17.24 -17.50 -1.95
CA GLU A 241 -17.22 -17.42 -3.39
C GLU A 241 -16.38 -18.54 -4.02
N GLU A 242 -16.90 -19.19 -5.03
CA GLU A 242 -16.23 -20.31 -5.71
C GLU A 242 -14.88 -19.90 -6.32
N ARG A 243 -14.79 -18.67 -6.84
CA ARG A 243 -13.55 -18.11 -7.38
C ARG A 243 -12.49 -17.89 -6.33
N THR A 244 -12.89 -17.44 -5.13
CA THR A 244 -11.99 -17.30 -3.99
C THR A 244 -11.44 -18.66 -3.58
N LYS A 245 -12.28 -19.70 -3.49
CA LYS A 245 -11.87 -21.07 -3.17
C LYS A 245 -10.85 -21.61 -4.17
N GLN A 246 -11.16 -21.45 -5.48
CA GLN A 246 -10.25 -21.89 -6.54
C GLN A 246 -8.91 -21.19 -6.51
N PHE A 247 -8.89 -19.88 -6.26
CA PHE A 247 -7.66 -19.09 -6.15
C PHE A 247 -6.82 -19.53 -4.93
N LEU A 248 -7.44 -19.66 -3.77
CA LEU A 248 -6.76 -20.08 -2.56
C LEU A 248 -6.19 -21.51 -2.67
N ALA A 249 -6.91 -22.42 -3.30
CA ALA A 249 -6.44 -23.78 -3.54
C ALA A 249 -5.22 -23.88 -4.48
N GLN A 250 -4.92 -22.83 -5.25
CA GLN A 250 -3.73 -22.79 -6.12
C GLN A 250 -2.47 -22.24 -5.43
N ILE A 251 -2.65 -21.48 -4.33
CA ILE A 251 -1.55 -20.74 -3.70
C ILE A 251 -1.25 -21.21 -2.27
N LEU A 252 -2.12 -22.02 -1.66
CA LEU A 252 -1.93 -22.70 -0.37
C LEU A 252 -1.49 -24.14 -0.59
#